data_577a51a7ebd6e9c59957ce39df9793fd
#
_entry.id   577a51a7ebd6e9c59957ce39df9793fd
#
_cell.length_a   1.000
_cell.length_b   1.000
_cell.length_c   1.000
_cell.angle_alpha   90.00
_cell.angle_beta   90.00
_cell.angle_gamma   90.00
#
_symmetry.space_group_name_H-M   'P 1'
#
loop_
_entity.id
_entity.type
_entity.pdbx_description
1 polymer ?
#
loop_
_entity_poly.entity_id
_entity_poly.type
_entity_poly.pdbx_seq_one_letter_code
_entity_poly.pdbx_strand_id
1 'polypeptide(L)'
;MPQNKQPKLVRISEKLQQNMQYVDELMGLETNFDIIHRVIRLGDTDACMYLIDGFCKDELMQKILQYLMDLKAEDFPKDAHEMSKIAIPYVEVDLDDTWEKILGALLSGVFVLLLDGYEKAVLID
;
A
#
# COMPACT_ATOMS: atom_id res chain seq x y z
N MET A 1 -1.03 -4.90 31.74
CA MET A 1 -0.72 -4.91 31.25
C MET A 1 -0.58 -4.96 30.44
N PRO A 2 -0.28 -4.86 30.15
CA PRO A 2 0.15 -4.82 29.38
C PRO A 2 0.27 -5.08 28.52
N GLN A 3 0.29 -5.04 28.35
CA GLN A 3 0.39 -5.26 27.41
C GLN A 3 1.10 -5.69 26.54
N ASN A 4 1.24 -6.29 26.55
CA ASN A 4 1.95 -6.97 25.66
C ASN A 4 1.89 -6.42 24.34
N LYS A 5 2.46 -5.38 24.12
CA LYS A 5 2.38 -4.69 22.92
C LYS A 5 3.51 -5.02 22.02
N GLN A 6 3.20 -5.15 20.75
CA GLN A 6 4.22 -5.18 19.74
C GLN A 6 5.01 -3.89 19.79
N PRO A 7 6.34 -3.92 19.66
CA PRO A 7 7.11 -2.69 19.54
C PRO A 7 6.63 -1.93 18.30
N LYS A 8 6.51 -0.63 18.43
CA LYS A 8 6.20 0.18 17.27
C LYS A 8 7.35 0.16 16.30
N LEU A 9 7.08 -0.22 15.08
CA LEU A 9 8.06 -0.18 14.01
C LEU A 9 8.10 1.22 13.42
N VAL A 10 9.30 1.68 13.10
CA VAL A 10 9.45 3.00 12.50
C VAL A 10 9.26 2.93 10.99
N ARG A 11 9.83 1.91 10.35
CA ARG A 11 9.83 1.80 8.89
C ARG A 11 9.25 0.48 8.43
N ILE A 12 8.81 0.48 7.17
CA ILE A 12 8.31 -0.76 6.58
C ILE A 12 9.46 -1.72 6.32
N SER A 13 9.08 -2.98 6.18
CA SER A 13 9.97 -4.06 5.79
C SER A 13 9.88 -4.26 4.28
N GLU A 14 10.86 -4.96 3.71
CA GLU A 14 10.75 -5.39 2.31
C GLU A 14 9.87 -6.61 2.17
N LYS A 15 9.46 -7.23 3.28
CA LYS A 15 8.61 -8.42 3.25
C LYS A 15 7.16 -8.02 3.42
N LEU A 16 6.37 -8.23 2.38
CA LEU A 16 4.96 -7.85 2.38
C LEU A 16 4.19 -8.48 3.54
N GLN A 17 4.46 -9.74 3.85
CA GLN A 17 3.77 -10.41 4.94
C GLN A 17 3.94 -9.70 6.28
N GLN A 18 5.15 -9.22 6.55
CA GLN A 18 5.42 -8.50 7.79
C GLN A 18 4.68 -7.18 7.82
N ASN A 19 4.64 -6.49 6.68
CA ASN A 19 3.94 -5.21 6.59
C ASN A 19 2.44 -5.39 6.76
N MET A 20 1.87 -6.40 6.12
CA MET A 20 0.44 -6.70 6.25
C MET A 20 0.07 -7.04 7.68
N GLN A 21 0.89 -7.85 8.34
CA GLN A 21 0.65 -8.23 9.72
C GLN A 21 0.70 -7.00 10.63
N TYR A 22 1.67 -6.12 10.39
CA TYR A 22 1.80 -4.91 11.20
C TYR A 22 0.59 -4.00 11.04
N VAL A 23 0.14 -3.78 9.80
CA VAL A 23 -1.05 -2.94 9.55
C VAL A 23 -2.28 -3.57 10.18
N ASP A 24 -2.45 -4.89 10.02
CA ASP A 24 -3.59 -5.59 10.58
C ASP A 24 -3.65 -5.44 12.11
N GLU A 25 -2.54 -5.65 12.78
CA GLU A 25 -2.48 -5.51 14.22
C GLU A 25 -2.72 -4.08 14.68
N LEU A 26 -2.12 -3.12 13.97
CA LEU A 26 -2.20 -1.72 14.38
C LEU A 26 -3.56 -1.10 14.10
N MET A 27 -4.16 -1.44 12.98
CA MET A 27 -5.42 -0.85 12.54
C MET A 27 -6.64 -1.70 12.88
N GLY A 28 -6.44 -2.93 13.35
CA GLY A 28 -7.55 -3.81 13.66
C GLY A 28 -8.42 -4.11 12.46
N LEU A 29 -7.82 -4.53 11.35
CA LEU A 29 -8.55 -4.69 10.09
C LEU A 29 -9.72 -5.64 10.18
N GLU A 30 -9.64 -6.64 11.04
CA GLU A 30 -10.73 -7.61 11.20
C GLU A 30 -11.96 -6.99 11.86
N THR A 31 -11.78 -5.89 12.56
CA THR A 31 -12.89 -5.24 13.28
C THR A 31 -13.18 -3.84 12.75
N ASN A 32 -12.38 -3.33 11.83
CA ASN A 32 -12.57 -1.99 11.28
C ASN A 32 -13.10 -2.08 9.87
N PHE A 33 -14.39 -1.82 9.71
CA PHE A 33 -15.06 -1.95 8.42
C PHE A 33 -14.80 -0.79 7.48
N ASP A 34 -14.18 0.27 7.95
CA ASP A 34 -13.90 1.43 7.11
C ASP A 34 -12.64 1.25 6.29
N ILE A 35 -11.80 0.29 6.66
CA ILE A 35 -10.54 0.06 5.94
C ILE A 35 -10.71 -1.16 5.03
N ILE A 36 -10.55 -0.93 3.75
CA ILE A 36 -10.59 -1.98 2.74
C ILE A 36 -9.17 -2.38 2.41
N HIS A 37 -8.90 -3.68 2.35
CA HIS A 37 -7.61 -4.16 1.89
C HIS A 37 -7.81 -5.34 0.94
N ARG A 38 -6.93 -5.45 -0.03
CA ARG A 38 -6.95 -6.56 -0.98
C ARG A 38 -5.53 -6.97 -1.31
N VAL A 39 -5.32 -8.28 -1.33
CA VAL A 39 -4.04 -8.84 -1.81
C VAL A 39 -4.21 -9.09 -3.30
N ILE A 40 -3.28 -8.60 -4.08
CA ILE A 40 -3.33 -8.71 -5.53
C ILE A 40 -1.94 -9.08 -6.03
N ARG A 41 -1.87 -9.54 -7.27
CA ARG A 41 -0.58 -9.84 -7.88
C ARG A 41 -0.37 -8.91 -9.06
N LEU A 42 0.74 -8.20 -9.04
CA LEU A 42 1.10 -7.23 -10.07
C LEU A 42 2.43 -7.67 -10.69
N GLY A 43 2.39 -7.99 -11.97
CA GLY A 43 3.55 -8.63 -12.56
C GLY A 43 3.80 -9.95 -11.86
N ASP A 44 5.02 -10.17 -11.39
CA ASP A 44 5.36 -11.36 -10.60
C ASP A 44 5.47 -11.01 -9.11
N THR A 45 4.87 -9.91 -8.69
CA THR A 45 5.02 -9.38 -7.34
C THR A 45 3.71 -9.40 -6.60
N ASP A 46 3.72 -9.94 -5.39
CA ASP A 46 2.56 -9.86 -4.52
C ASP A 46 2.46 -8.46 -3.94
N ALA A 47 1.25 -7.96 -3.85
CA ALA A 47 0.99 -6.62 -3.34
C ALA A 47 -0.26 -6.62 -2.50
N CYS A 48 -0.37 -5.63 -1.63
CA CYS A 48 -1.58 -5.40 -0.86
C CYS A 48 -1.93 -3.92 -0.94
N MET A 49 -3.17 -3.63 -1.28
CA MET A 49 -3.65 -2.25 -1.30
C MET A 49 -4.52 -2.00 -0.09
N TYR A 50 -4.45 -0.77 0.41
CA TYR A 50 -5.27 -0.31 1.53
C TYR A 50 -5.91 1.02 1.16
N LEU A 51 -7.16 1.17 1.54
CA LEU A 51 -7.88 2.44 1.36
C LEU A 51 -9.01 2.54 2.37
N ILE A 52 -9.47 3.75 2.62
CA ILE A 52 -10.60 3.99 3.48
C ILE A 52 -11.86 4.02 2.60
N ASP A 53 -12.85 3.24 2.97
CA ASP A 53 -14.11 3.17 2.24
C ASP A 53 -14.78 4.55 2.22
N GLY A 54 -15.17 4.98 1.04
CA GLY A 54 -15.83 6.26 0.85
C GLY A 54 -14.90 7.44 0.63
N PHE A 55 -13.59 7.27 0.87
CA PHE A 55 -12.63 8.36 0.69
C PHE A 55 -11.96 8.32 -0.69
N CYS A 56 -11.83 7.14 -1.26
CA CYS A 56 -11.25 6.99 -2.59
C CYS A 56 -12.35 6.96 -3.66
N LYS A 57 -12.04 7.54 -4.82
CA LYS A 57 -12.96 7.46 -5.95
C LYS A 57 -12.82 6.09 -6.60
N ASP A 58 -13.90 5.32 -6.57
CA ASP A 58 -13.86 3.93 -7.06
C ASP A 58 -13.42 3.84 -8.52
N GLU A 59 -13.90 4.74 -9.35
CA GLU A 59 -13.53 4.71 -10.76
C GLU A 59 -12.04 4.94 -10.97
N LEU A 60 -11.47 5.90 -10.24
CA LEU A 60 -10.05 6.21 -10.35
C LEU A 60 -9.22 5.04 -9.87
N MET A 61 -9.62 4.43 -8.76
CA MET A 61 -8.93 3.28 -8.21
C MET A 61 -8.93 2.12 -9.21
N GLN A 62 -10.07 1.86 -9.85
CA GLN A 62 -10.15 0.80 -10.84
C GLN A 62 -9.23 1.06 -12.03
N LYS A 63 -9.16 2.30 -12.48
CA LYS A 63 -8.27 2.66 -13.58
C LYS A 63 -6.80 2.46 -13.22
N ILE A 64 -6.42 2.84 -12.00
CA ILE A 64 -5.06 2.66 -11.52
C ILE A 64 -4.70 1.18 -11.46
N LEU A 65 -5.57 0.39 -10.87
CA LEU A 65 -5.33 -1.04 -10.76
C LEU A 65 -5.26 -1.69 -12.13
N GLN A 66 -6.15 -1.31 -13.03
CA GLN A 66 -6.14 -1.86 -14.38
C GLN A 66 -4.83 -1.53 -15.09
N TYR A 67 -4.37 -0.30 -14.94
CA TYR A 67 -3.09 0.11 -15.53
C TYR A 67 -1.94 -0.74 -15.01
N LEU A 68 -1.87 -0.92 -13.69
CA LEU A 68 -0.80 -1.69 -13.07
C LEU A 68 -0.89 -3.18 -13.42
N MET A 69 -2.10 -3.71 -13.49
CA MET A 69 -2.32 -5.12 -13.82
C MET A 69 -2.01 -5.42 -15.28
N ASP A 70 -2.10 -4.42 -16.15
CA ASP A 70 -1.79 -4.59 -17.56
C ASP A 70 -0.29 -4.56 -17.86
N LEU A 71 0.52 -4.15 -16.89
CA LEU A 71 1.95 -4.16 -17.08
C LEU A 71 2.47 -5.60 -17.09
N LYS A 72 3.31 -5.90 -18.07
CA LYS A 72 3.93 -7.22 -18.12
C LYS A 72 4.92 -7.38 -16.97
N ALA A 73 5.12 -8.61 -16.52
CA ALA A 73 6.05 -8.88 -15.43
C ALA A 73 7.44 -8.32 -15.70
N GLU A 74 7.91 -8.42 -16.93
CA GLU A 74 9.22 -7.93 -17.31
C GLU A 74 9.33 -6.40 -17.29
N ASP A 75 8.19 -5.71 -17.43
CA ASP A 75 8.13 -4.25 -17.44
C ASP A 75 7.73 -3.67 -16.09
N PHE A 76 7.35 -4.53 -15.15
CA PHE A 76 6.88 -4.05 -13.85
C PHE A 76 8.06 -3.51 -13.04
N PRO A 77 7.89 -2.34 -12.39
CA PRO A 77 8.98 -1.73 -11.62
C PRO A 77 9.47 -2.66 -10.51
N LYS A 78 10.78 -2.76 -10.35
CA LYS A 78 11.39 -3.70 -9.41
C LYS A 78 11.46 -3.18 -7.99
N ASP A 79 11.35 -1.87 -7.82
CA ASP A 79 11.39 -1.25 -6.50
C ASP A 79 10.56 0.03 -6.52
N ALA A 80 10.44 0.64 -5.33
CA ALA A 80 9.64 1.86 -5.19
C ALA A 80 10.16 3.01 -6.04
N HIS A 81 11.48 3.14 -6.12
CA HIS A 81 12.09 4.22 -6.89
C HIS A 81 11.71 4.11 -8.37
N GLU A 82 11.79 2.91 -8.93
CA GLU A 82 11.39 2.70 -10.31
C GLU A 82 9.89 2.89 -10.50
N MET A 83 9.10 2.48 -9.52
CA MET A 83 7.66 2.69 -9.57
C MET A 83 7.31 4.18 -9.63
N SER A 84 8.06 5.02 -8.91
CA SER A 84 7.78 6.45 -8.91
C SER A 84 8.08 7.12 -10.24
N LYS A 85 8.85 6.46 -11.09
CA LYS A 85 9.21 7.02 -12.41
C LYS A 85 8.20 6.69 -13.48
N ILE A 86 7.35 5.69 -13.29
CA ILE A 86 6.33 5.39 -14.29
C ILE A 86 5.21 6.40 -14.14
N ALA A 87 4.63 6.77 -15.28
CA ALA A 87 3.53 7.71 -15.28
C ALA A 87 2.23 6.94 -15.08
N ILE A 88 1.66 7.04 -13.90
CA ILE A 88 0.34 6.48 -13.65
C ILE A 88 -0.67 7.59 -13.98
N PRO A 89 -1.53 7.39 -14.98
CA PRO A 89 -2.43 8.46 -15.41
C PRO A 89 -3.34 8.94 -14.29
N TYR A 90 -3.57 10.25 -14.26
CA TYR A 90 -4.55 10.92 -13.41
C TYR A 90 -4.21 11.02 -11.93
N VAL A 91 -3.02 10.59 -11.49
CA VAL A 91 -2.71 10.57 -10.07
C VAL A 91 -1.29 11.03 -9.81
N GLU A 92 -1.05 11.44 -8.58
CA GLU A 92 0.29 11.70 -8.08
C GLU A 92 0.76 10.47 -7.30
N VAL A 93 2.03 10.15 -7.45
CA VAL A 93 2.62 9.01 -6.78
C VAL A 93 3.73 9.50 -5.86
N ASP A 94 3.57 9.24 -4.57
CA ASP A 94 4.59 9.54 -3.58
C ASP A 94 5.10 8.25 -2.97
N LEU A 95 6.26 8.31 -2.37
CA LEU A 95 6.86 7.18 -1.68
C LEU A 95 7.17 7.56 -0.25
N ASP A 96 6.95 6.63 0.67
CA ASP A 96 7.37 6.83 2.04
C ASP A 96 7.68 5.49 2.69
N ASP A 97 8.64 5.48 3.59
CA ASP A 97 9.03 4.26 4.28
C ASP A 97 8.69 4.29 5.77
N THR A 98 8.20 5.41 6.29
CA THR A 98 7.86 5.52 7.71
C THR A 98 6.40 5.20 7.94
N TRP A 99 6.14 4.36 8.93
CA TRP A 99 4.77 3.98 9.25
C TRP A 99 3.91 5.16 9.66
N GLU A 100 4.50 6.12 10.36
CA GLU A 100 3.74 7.31 10.77
C GLU A 100 3.14 8.02 9.56
N LYS A 101 3.93 8.24 8.52
CA LYS A 101 3.45 8.93 7.33
C LYS A 101 2.54 8.06 6.49
N ILE A 102 2.87 6.77 6.38
CA ILE A 102 2.05 5.83 5.61
C ILE A 102 0.64 5.73 6.20
N LEU A 103 0.55 5.53 7.52
CA LEU A 103 -0.74 5.39 8.17
C LEU A 103 -1.48 6.71 8.20
N GLY A 104 -0.76 7.83 8.35
CA GLY A 104 -1.36 9.15 8.27
C GLY A 104 -1.97 9.40 6.89
N ALA A 105 -1.28 9.00 5.84
CA ALA A 105 -1.79 9.12 4.47
C ALA A 105 -3.05 8.27 4.30
N LEU A 106 -3.01 7.02 4.76
CA LEU A 106 -4.16 6.13 4.69
C LEU A 106 -5.38 6.74 5.36
N LEU A 107 -5.19 7.25 6.57
CA LEU A 107 -6.30 7.84 7.33
C LEU A 107 -6.78 9.16 6.73
N SER A 108 -6.00 9.76 5.86
CA SER A 108 -6.39 10.96 5.13
C SER A 108 -7.08 10.64 3.80
N GLY A 109 -7.24 9.37 3.48
CA GLY A 109 -7.92 8.97 2.26
C GLY A 109 -7.01 8.64 1.09
N VAL A 110 -5.71 8.58 1.32
CA VAL A 110 -4.76 8.24 0.26
C VAL A 110 -4.75 6.72 0.06
N PHE A 111 -4.66 6.31 -1.19
CA PHE A 111 -4.54 4.89 -1.55
C PHE A 111 -3.11 4.46 -1.24
N VAL A 112 -2.97 3.42 -0.42
CA VAL A 112 -1.65 2.90 -0.04
C VAL A 112 -1.43 1.55 -0.69
N LEU A 113 -0.31 1.39 -1.36
CA LEU A 113 0.05 0.15 -2.03
C LEU A 113 1.38 -0.34 -1.46
N LEU A 114 1.35 -1.54 -0.89
CA LEU A 114 2.54 -2.21 -0.37
C LEU A 114 2.89 -3.37 -1.29
N LEU A 115 4.13 -3.45 -1.71
CA LEU A 115 4.56 -4.50 -2.62
C LEU A 115 5.70 -5.29 -1.99
N ASP A 116 5.70 -6.59 -2.27
CA ASP A 116 6.75 -7.44 -1.76
C ASP A 116 8.08 -7.06 -2.42
N GLY A 117 9.13 -6.93 -1.62
CA GLY A 117 10.43 -6.53 -2.10
C GLY A 117 10.66 -5.02 -2.13
N TYR A 118 9.61 -4.22 -1.93
CA TYR A 118 9.73 -2.76 -1.94
C TYR A 118 10.08 -2.24 -0.56
N GLU A 119 11.05 -1.35 -0.48
CA GLU A 119 11.46 -0.73 0.76
C GLU A 119 10.68 0.52 1.12
N LYS A 120 9.76 0.94 0.26
CA LYS A 120 8.87 2.07 0.50
C LYS A 120 7.48 1.73 0.04
N ALA A 121 6.50 2.28 0.75
CA ALA A 121 5.12 2.20 0.31
C ALA A 121 4.89 3.15 -0.86
N VAL A 122 3.96 2.80 -1.73
CA VAL A 122 3.54 3.64 -2.85
C VAL A 122 2.23 4.30 -2.43
N LEU A 123 2.22 5.62 -2.39
CA LEU A 123 1.08 6.42 -1.97
C LEU A 123 0.50 7.09 -3.21
N ILE A 124 -0.75 6.80 -3.50
CA ILE A 124 -1.39 7.27 -4.74
C ILE A 124 -2.58 8.15 -4.38
N ASP A 125 -2.51 9.39 -4.83
CA ASP A 125 -3.52 10.38 -4.50
C ASP A 125 -4.10 11.03 -5.76
#